data_d3bb06468558501e7033dadb142c1bec
#
_entry.id   d3bb06468558501e7033dadb142c1bec
#
_cell.length_a   1.000
_cell.length_b   1.000
_cell.length_c   1.000
_cell.angle_alpha   90.00
_cell.angle_beta   90.00
_cell.angle_gamma   90.00
#
_symmetry.space_group_name_H-M   'P 1'
#
loop_
_entity.id
_entity.type
_entity.pdbx_description
1 polymer ?
#
loop_
_entity_poly.entity_id
_entity_poly.type
_entity_poly.pdbx_seq_one_letter_code
_entity_poly.pdbx_strand_id
1 'polypeptide(L)'
;MAEVRRASHRVLGRLQQSVVNPAVRLAWNLGIPIPGDALLETTGRHTGLPRRTAVCDGLDGETFWLVAQRGRSAGWVRNLEADPRVRVRVSGLRTDWRAGTAHILDGDDPQERRRILARANPARRLCMCTTKALDTSPLTVRIDLDTP
;
A
#
# COMPACT_ATOMS: atom_id res chain seq x y z
N MET A 1 29.14 -6.10 -4.50
CA MET A 1 28.10 -5.52 -5.36
C MET A 1 26.66 -5.78 -4.88
N ALA A 2 26.31 -6.98 -4.46
CA ALA A 2 24.96 -7.28 -3.95
C ALA A 2 24.63 -6.56 -2.62
N GLU A 3 25.59 -6.37 -1.74
CA GLU A 3 25.41 -5.66 -0.47
C GLU A 3 25.20 -4.15 -0.63
N VAL A 4 25.92 -3.53 -1.56
CA VAL A 4 25.78 -2.10 -1.88
C VAL A 4 24.41 -1.82 -2.49
N ARG A 5 23.92 -2.70 -3.36
CA ARG A 5 22.56 -2.61 -3.90
C ARG A 5 21.47 -2.76 -2.82
N ARG A 6 21.66 -3.70 -1.88
CA ARG A 6 20.71 -3.89 -0.77
C ARG A 6 20.70 -2.70 0.21
N ALA A 7 21.84 -2.07 0.42
CA ALA A 7 21.94 -0.88 1.25
C ALA A 7 21.27 0.33 0.58
N SER A 8 21.48 0.53 -0.72
CA SER A 8 20.85 1.61 -1.50
C SER A 8 19.33 1.49 -1.50
N HIS A 9 18.80 0.28 -1.69
CA HIS A 9 17.35 0.06 -1.68
C HIS A 9 16.73 0.25 -0.29
N ARG A 10 17.46 -0.06 0.79
CA ARG A 10 16.99 0.20 2.15
C ARG A 10 16.96 1.70 2.47
N VAL A 11 17.96 2.45 2.02
CA VAL A 11 18.04 3.89 2.21
C VAL A 11 16.95 4.60 1.40
N LEU A 12 16.78 4.22 0.12
CA LEU A 12 15.70 4.75 -0.73
C LEU A 12 14.31 4.43 -0.18
N GLY A 13 14.08 3.21 0.30
CA GLY A 13 12.81 2.82 0.93
C GLY A 13 12.51 3.60 2.21
N ARG A 14 13.54 3.90 3.02
CA ARG A 14 13.40 4.74 4.23
C ARG A 14 13.18 6.20 3.88
N LEU A 15 13.86 6.73 2.86
CA LEU A 15 13.65 8.08 2.36
C LEU A 15 12.25 8.25 1.79
N GLN A 16 11.75 7.27 1.05
CA GLN A 16 10.39 7.30 0.52
C GLN A 16 9.34 7.29 1.63
N GLN A 17 9.49 6.44 2.65
CA GLN A 17 8.59 6.41 3.80
C GLN A 17 8.69 7.67 4.67
N SER A 18 9.88 8.26 4.76
CA SER A 18 10.13 9.44 5.59
C SER A 18 9.69 10.74 4.93
N VAL A 19 9.79 10.85 3.59
CA VAL A 19 9.56 12.09 2.85
C VAL A 19 8.20 12.07 2.14
N VAL A 20 7.86 11.00 1.43
CA VAL A 20 6.60 10.90 0.66
C VAL A 20 5.40 10.70 1.58
N ASN A 21 5.48 9.80 2.56
CA ASN A 21 4.38 9.55 3.48
C ASN A 21 3.95 10.76 4.32
N PRO A 22 4.86 11.56 4.91
CA PRO A 22 4.48 12.79 5.60
C PRO A 22 3.81 13.81 4.69
N ALA A 23 4.29 13.98 3.45
CA ALA A 23 3.69 14.90 2.49
C ALA A 23 2.29 14.46 2.06
N VAL A 24 2.10 13.17 1.80
CA VAL A 24 0.79 12.58 1.48
C VAL A 24 -0.17 12.71 2.67
N ARG A 25 0.29 12.43 3.88
CA ARG A 25 -0.49 12.63 5.11
C ARG A 25 -0.92 14.06 5.30
N LEU A 26 -0.02 15.02 5.06
CA LEU A 26 -0.33 16.44 5.16
C LEU A 26 -1.39 16.83 4.13
N ALA A 27 -1.25 16.38 2.89
CA ALA A 27 -2.25 16.62 1.85
C ALA A 27 -3.63 16.04 2.25
N TRP A 28 -3.67 14.83 2.80
CA TRP A 28 -4.89 14.23 3.30
C TRP A 28 -5.52 15.02 4.46
N ASN A 29 -4.70 15.50 5.39
CA ASN A 29 -5.15 16.33 6.52
C ASN A 29 -5.72 17.69 6.05
N LEU A 30 -5.18 18.24 4.98
CA LEU A 30 -5.66 19.49 4.38
C LEU A 30 -6.85 19.29 3.43
N GLY A 31 -7.31 18.04 3.25
CA GLY A 31 -8.40 17.71 2.34
C GLY A 31 -8.05 17.82 0.86
N ILE A 32 -6.75 17.79 0.52
CA ILE A 32 -6.28 17.82 -0.87
C ILE A 32 -6.37 16.39 -1.43
N PRO A 33 -7.22 16.13 -2.46
CA PRO A 33 -7.29 14.82 -3.07
C PRO A 33 -6.03 14.53 -3.89
N ILE A 34 -5.42 13.37 -3.68
CA ILE A 34 -4.32 12.88 -4.51
C ILE A 34 -4.84 11.69 -5.32
N PRO A 35 -5.09 11.87 -6.64
CA PRO A 35 -5.62 10.80 -7.48
C PRO A 35 -4.70 9.58 -7.51
N GLY A 36 -5.26 8.39 -7.36
CA GLY A 36 -4.52 7.13 -7.39
C GLY A 36 -3.87 6.72 -6.07
N ASP A 37 -3.97 7.52 -5.03
CA ASP A 37 -3.43 7.23 -3.70
C ASP A 37 -4.53 6.82 -2.70
N ALA A 38 -4.11 6.07 -1.68
CA ALA A 38 -4.93 5.66 -0.57
C ALA A 38 -4.09 5.57 0.71
N LEU A 39 -4.75 5.48 1.85
CA LEU A 39 -4.11 5.19 3.14
C LEU A 39 -4.51 3.80 3.61
N LEU A 40 -3.52 3.02 4.00
CA LEU A 40 -3.69 1.75 4.68
C LEU A 40 -3.34 1.92 6.15
N GLU A 41 -4.25 1.50 7.02
CA GLU A 41 -3.99 1.44 8.46
C GLU A 41 -3.90 -0.01 8.92
N THR A 42 -2.78 -0.37 9.52
CA THR A 42 -2.53 -1.68 10.13
C THR A 42 -2.30 -1.53 11.62
N THR A 43 -2.45 -2.61 12.37
CA THR A 43 -2.10 -2.65 13.79
C THR A 43 -0.61 -2.94 13.94
N GLY A 44 0.13 -2.06 14.61
CA GLY A 44 1.55 -2.26 14.88
C GLY A 44 1.80 -3.53 15.69
N ARG A 45 2.59 -4.47 15.13
CA ARG A 45 2.84 -5.78 15.75
C ARG A 45 3.57 -5.74 17.09
N HIS A 46 4.27 -4.65 17.38
CA HIS A 46 5.02 -4.49 18.62
C HIS A 46 4.29 -3.61 19.65
N THR A 47 3.53 -2.64 19.20
CA THR A 47 2.90 -1.63 20.06
C THR A 47 1.38 -1.76 20.16
N GLY A 48 0.73 -2.46 19.21
CA GLY A 48 -0.73 -2.49 19.11
C GLY A 48 -1.35 -1.17 18.62
N LEU A 49 -0.53 -0.16 18.33
CA LEU A 49 -1.01 1.15 17.86
C LEU A 49 -1.25 1.17 16.35
N PRO A 50 -2.22 1.97 15.88
CA PRO A 50 -2.45 2.14 14.45
C PRO A 50 -1.22 2.68 13.73
N ARG A 51 -0.89 2.06 12.59
CA ARG A 51 0.20 2.47 11.69
C ARG A 51 -0.37 2.73 10.31
N ARG A 52 -0.17 3.94 9.81
CA ARG A 52 -0.67 4.39 8.52
C ARG A 52 0.43 4.43 7.48
N THR A 53 0.14 3.88 6.31
CA THR A 53 1.05 3.82 5.17
C THR A 53 0.33 4.31 3.93
N ALA A 54 0.97 5.20 3.16
CA ALA A 54 0.46 5.60 1.86
C ALA A 54 0.68 4.45 0.86
N VAL A 55 -0.38 4.11 0.13
CA VAL A 55 -0.39 3.03 -0.86
C VAL A 55 -1.11 3.49 -2.12
N CYS A 56 -0.96 2.73 -3.21
CA CYS A 56 -1.76 2.98 -4.41
C CYS A 56 -3.21 2.53 -4.20
N ASP A 57 -4.14 3.27 -4.78
CA ASP A 57 -5.56 2.87 -4.77
C ASP A 57 -5.75 1.59 -5.60
N GLY A 58 -6.24 0.56 -4.96
CA GLY A 58 -6.55 -0.73 -5.56
C GLY A 58 -8.00 -1.16 -5.38
N LEU A 59 -8.90 -0.21 -5.13
CA LEU A 59 -10.32 -0.51 -4.88
C LEU A 59 -10.98 -1.10 -6.13
N ASP A 60 -11.62 -2.24 -5.94
CA ASP A 60 -12.43 -2.94 -6.94
C ASP A 60 -13.64 -3.56 -6.24
N GLY A 61 -14.77 -2.86 -6.28
CA GLY A 61 -15.98 -3.26 -5.57
C GLY A 61 -15.76 -3.33 -4.05
N GLU A 62 -15.93 -4.51 -3.48
CA GLU A 62 -15.73 -4.81 -2.06
C GLU A 62 -14.32 -5.36 -1.76
N THR A 63 -13.43 -5.34 -2.74
CA THR A 63 -12.06 -5.83 -2.62
C THR A 63 -11.08 -4.68 -2.82
N PHE A 64 -10.03 -4.64 -2.02
CA PHE A 64 -8.93 -3.69 -2.18
C PHE A 64 -7.63 -4.43 -2.43
N TRP A 65 -6.99 -4.13 -3.55
CA TRP A 65 -5.76 -4.80 -3.99
C TRP A 65 -4.54 -3.96 -3.75
N LEU A 66 -3.49 -4.58 -3.25
CA LEU A 66 -2.19 -3.95 -3.02
C LEU A 66 -1.06 -4.80 -3.60
N VAL A 67 -0.01 -4.13 -4.04
CA VAL A 67 1.27 -4.76 -4.35
C VAL A 67 2.32 -4.19 -3.42
N ALA A 68 2.83 -5.03 -2.53
CA ALA A 68 3.92 -4.70 -1.63
C ALA A 68 5.24 -4.80 -2.39
N GLN A 69 5.91 -3.69 -2.67
CA GLN A 69 7.16 -3.62 -3.43
C GLN A 69 8.29 -4.40 -2.78
N ARG A 70 8.34 -4.39 -1.47
CA ARG A 70 9.36 -5.05 -0.65
C ARG A 70 8.88 -6.39 -0.07
N GLY A 71 7.71 -6.86 -0.49
CA GLY A 71 7.12 -8.09 -0.04
C GLY A 71 7.04 -8.20 1.49
N ARG A 72 7.43 -9.35 2.03
CA ARG A 72 7.40 -9.61 3.47
C ARG A 72 8.41 -8.79 4.29
N SER A 73 9.34 -8.08 3.66
CA SER A 73 10.23 -7.16 4.36
C SER A 73 9.59 -5.79 4.67
N ALA A 74 8.47 -5.48 4.07
CA ALA A 74 7.72 -4.28 4.37
C ALA A 74 7.10 -4.35 5.78
N GLY A 75 7.22 -3.27 6.55
CA GLY A 75 6.71 -3.23 7.92
C GLY A 75 5.21 -3.46 8.01
N TRP A 76 4.44 -2.88 7.10
CA TRP A 76 2.99 -3.05 7.07
C TRP A 76 2.57 -4.49 6.72
N VAL A 77 3.33 -5.20 5.86
CA VAL A 77 3.07 -6.62 5.57
C VAL A 77 3.31 -7.48 6.80
N ARG A 78 4.37 -7.21 7.56
CA ARG A 78 4.62 -7.90 8.83
C ARG A 78 3.52 -7.63 9.87
N ASN A 79 2.98 -6.44 9.88
CA ASN A 79 1.82 -6.13 10.72
C ASN A 79 0.59 -6.96 10.32
N LEU A 80 0.36 -7.16 9.01
CA LEU A 80 -0.72 -8.00 8.51
C LEU A 80 -0.56 -9.48 8.89
N GLU A 81 0.66 -9.98 8.90
CA GLU A 81 0.95 -11.37 9.32
C GLU A 81 0.60 -11.58 10.81
N ALA A 82 0.83 -10.56 11.63
CA ALA A 82 0.50 -10.60 13.06
C ALA A 82 -1.00 -10.36 13.33
N ASP A 83 -1.62 -9.43 12.60
CA ASP A 83 -3.04 -9.09 12.71
C ASP A 83 -3.57 -8.68 11.33
N PRO A 84 -4.40 -9.50 10.69
CA PRO A 84 -4.90 -9.25 9.34
C PRO A 84 -6.00 -8.18 9.26
N ARG A 85 -6.51 -7.70 10.38
CA ARG A 85 -7.52 -6.63 10.40
C ARG A 85 -6.90 -5.30 10.02
N VAL A 86 -7.52 -4.63 9.06
CA VAL A 86 -7.03 -3.36 8.50
C VAL A 86 -8.17 -2.37 8.29
N ARG A 87 -7.81 -1.12 8.05
CA ARG A 87 -8.70 -0.11 7.50
C ARG A 87 -8.04 0.56 6.29
N VAL A 88 -8.84 0.90 5.31
CA VAL A 88 -8.40 1.65 4.13
C VAL A 88 -9.23 2.90 3.96
N ARG A 89 -8.59 3.95 3.45
CA ARG A 89 -9.23 5.21 3.09
C ARG A 89 -8.77 5.62 1.70
N VAL A 90 -9.71 5.63 0.76
CA VAL A 90 -9.43 5.97 -0.64
C VAL A 90 -9.58 7.47 -0.85
N SER A 91 -8.69 8.07 -1.63
CA SER A 91 -8.79 9.48 -2.04
C SER A 91 -9.99 9.69 -2.97
N GLY A 92 -10.62 10.85 -2.90
CA GLY A 92 -11.74 11.25 -3.75
C GLY A 92 -13.04 11.48 -2.99
N LEU A 93 -14.19 11.10 -3.59
CA LEU A 93 -15.53 11.41 -3.07
C LEU A 93 -15.87 10.73 -1.74
N ARG A 94 -15.22 9.62 -1.41
CA ARG A 94 -15.40 8.91 -0.14
C ARG A 94 -14.16 9.06 0.71
N THR A 95 -14.30 9.76 1.81
CA THR A 95 -13.22 10.00 2.79
C THR A 95 -13.31 9.10 4.02
N ASP A 96 -14.26 8.19 4.06
CA ASP A 96 -14.49 7.33 5.21
C ASP A 96 -13.52 6.13 5.23
N TRP A 97 -13.15 5.76 6.43
CA TRP A 97 -12.38 4.55 6.66
C TRP A 97 -13.26 3.31 6.50
N ARG A 98 -12.80 2.35 5.71
CA ARG A 98 -13.45 1.06 5.55
C ARG A 98 -12.60 -0.03 6.18
N ALA A 99 -13.19 -0.82 7.05
CA ALA A 99 -12.53 -1.96 7.67
C ALA A 99 -12.54 -3.18 6.72
N GLY A 100 -11.58 -4.06 6.89
CA GLY A 100 -11.49 -5.29 6.12
C GLY A 100 -10.47 -6.26 6.70
N THR A 101 -10.34 -7.40 6.03
CA THR A 101 -9.39 -8.45 6.38
C THR A 101 -8.41 -8.66 5.23
N ALA A 102 -7.11 -8.60 5.52
CA ALA A 102 -6.05 -8.77 4.53
C ALA A 102 -5.65 -10.22 4.35
N HIS A 103 -5.37 -10.60 3.11
CA HIS A 103 -4.86 -11.90 2.71
C HIS A 103 -3.61 -11.73 1.87
N ILE A 104 -2.51 -12.36 2.26
CA ILE A 104 -1.27 -12.39 1.50
C ILE A 104 -1.36 -13.51 0.47
N LEU A 105 -1.20 -13.16 -0.81
CA LEU A 105 -1.36 -14.09 -1.93
C LEU A 105 0.01 -14.40 -2.56
N ASP A 106 0.68 -15.42 -2.05
CA ASP A 106 1.99 -15.86 -2.56
C ASP A 106 1.93 -16.39 -4.00
N GLY A 107 0.79 -16.94 -4.42
CA GLY A 107 0.60 -17.52 -5.74
C GLY A 107 0.15 -16.54 -6.82
N ASP A 108 -0.13 -15.28 -6.48
CA ASP A 108 -0.54 -14.27 -7.46
C ASP A 108 0.68 -13.60 -8.12
N ASP A 109 0.54 -13.20 -9.38
CA ASP A 109 1.56 -12.43 -10.09
C ASP A 109 1.38 -10.94 -9.82
N PRO A 110 2.27 -10.30 -9.04
CA PRO A 110 2.14 -8.89 -8.70
C PRO A 110 2.20 -7.96 -9.91
N GLN A 111 2.94 -8.31 -10.94
CA GLN A 111 3.07 -7.50 -12.15
C GLN A 111 1.77 -7.51 -12.96
N GLU A 112 1.16 -8.68 -13.11
CA GLU A 112 -0.14 -8.81 -13.78
C GLU A 112 -1.24 -8.10 -12.98
N ARG A 113 -1.19 -8.19 -11.64
CA ARG A 113 -2.14 -7.48 -10.77
C ARG A 113 -2.05 -5.97 -10.98
N ARG A 114 -0.84 -5.41 -11.06
CA ARG A 114 -0.64 -3.99 -11.36
C ARG A 114 -1.22 -3.59 -12.72
N ARG A 115 -1.03 -4.42 -13.73
CA ARG A 115 -1.59 -4.15 -15.08
C ARG A 115 -3.10 -4.09 -15.05
N ILE A 116 -3.75 -5.04 -14.39
CA ILE A 116 -5.20 -5.07 -14.23
C ILE A 116 -5.70 -3.81 -13.52
N LEU A 117 -5.09 -3.43 -12.42
CA LEU A 117 -5.47 -2.26 -11.65
C LEU A 117 -5.26 -0.95 -12.44
N ALA A 118 -4.16 -0.84 -13.17
CA ALA A 118 -3.85 0.35 -13.97
C ALA A 118 -4.81 0.50 -15.16
N ARG A 119 -5.28 -0.59 -15.74
CA ARG A 119 -6.29 -0.55 -16.82
C ARG A 119 -7.66 -0.10 -16.32
N ALA A 120 -8.03 -0.50 -15.12
CA ALA A 120 -9.32 -0.16 -14.53
C ALA A 120 -9.43 1.33 -14.17
N ASN A 121 -8.31 1.98 -13.83
CA ASN A 121 -8.29 3.40 -13.47
C ASN A 121 -6.97 4.06 -13.89
N PRO A 122 -7.00 4.97 -14.91
CA PRO A 122 -5.78 5.64 -15.38
C PRO A 122 -5.04 6.46 -14.32
N ALA A 123 -5.73 7.00 -13.31
CA ALA A 123 -5.12 7.75 -12.22
C ALA A 123 -4.13 6.91 -11.41
N ARG A 124 -4.28 5.60 -11.40
CA ARG A 124 -3.40 4.65 -10.72
C ARG A 124 -2.07 4.45 -11.44
N ARG A 125 -1.99 4.76 -12.74
CA ARG A 125 -0.79 4.50 -13.55
C ARG A 125 0.44 5.18 -13.00
N LEU A 126 0.34 6.44 -12.62
CA LEU A 126 1.48 7.20 -12.09
C LEU A 126 1.99 6.59 -10.80
N CYS A 127 1.09 6.31 -9.85
CA CYS A 127 1.46 5.67 -8.59
C CYS A 127 2.11 4.30 -8.83
N MET A 128 1.52 3.47 -9.67
CA MET A 128 2.02 2.12 -9.93
C MET A 128 3.32 2.09 -10.71
N CYS A 129 3.56 3.04 -11.62
CA CYS A 129 4.83 3.17 -12.34
C CYS A 129 5.96 3.59 -11.39
N THR A 130 5.72 4.55 -10.51
CA THR A 130 6.72 5.00 -9.55
C THR A 130 7.05 3.93 -8.52
N THR A 131 6.07 3.19 -8.06
CA THR A 131 6.27 2.11 -7.10
C THR A 131 6.96 0.90 -7.71
N LYS A 132 6.69 0.58 -8.98
CA LYS A 132 7.35 -0.53 -9.69
C LYS A 132 8.87 -0.36 -9.76
N ALA A 133 9.37 0.86 -9.92
CA ALA A 133 10.81 1.14 -9.94
C ALA A 133 11.52 0.76 -8.64
N LEU A 134 10.79 0.61 -7.54
CA LEU A 134 11.30 0.29 -6.21
C LEU A 134 11.12 -1.19 -5.82
N ASP A 135 10.63 -2.02 -6.75
CA ASP A 135 10.42 -3.45 -6.47
C ASP A 135 11.73 -4.16 -6.12
N THR A 136 11.69 -4.91 -5.04
CA THR A 136 12.77 -5.84 -4.66
C THR A 136 12.26 -7.28 -4.61
N SER A 137 11.09 -7.50 -4.04
CA SER A 137 10.42 -8.80 -3.99
C SER A 137 8.91 -8.57 -3.90
N PRO A 138 8.26 -8.12 -5.00
CA PRO A 138 6.86 -7.72 -4.96
C PRO A 138 5.95 -8.88 -4.56
N LEU A 139 4.88 -8.54 -3.84
CA LEU A 139 3.92 -9.48 -3.28
C LEU A 139 2.52 -8.87 -3.36
N THR A 140 1.55 -9.67 -3.80
CA THR A 140 0.15 -9.24 -3.85
C THR A 140 -0.53 -9.43 -2.50
N VAL A 141 -1.28 -8.43 -2.07
CA VAL A 141 -2.17 -8.49 -0.90
C VAL A 141 -3.58 -8.13 -1.33
N ARG A 142 -4.54 -8.97 -0.97
CA ARG A 142 -5.96 -8.73 -1.15
C ARG A 142 -6.60 -8.39 0.20
N ILE A 143 -7.40 -7.35 0.21
CA ILE A 143 -8.21 -6.99 1.37
C ILE A 143 -9.67 -7.18 1.01
N ASP A 144 -10.35 -8.04 1.73
CA ASP A 144 -11.79 -8.20 1.63
C ASP A 144 -12.43 -7.19 2.59
N LEU A 145 -13.11 -6.20 2.03
CA LEU A 145 -13.74 -5.14 2.80
C LEU A 145 -15.04 -5.64 3.44
N ASP A 146 -15.26 -5.22 4.68
CA ASP A 146 -16.49 -5.55 5.38
C ASP A 146 -17.67 -4.87 4.69
N THR A 147 -18.82 -5.53 4.68
CA THR A 147 -20.08 -4.96 4.22
C THR A 147 -20.50 -3.82 5.15
N PRO A 148 -20.99 -2.69 4.62
CA PRO A 148 -21.46 -1.59 5.45
C PRO A 148 -22.65 -1.96 6.32
#